data_a9a8e19d51f566c445eeff2b4788c62d
#
_entry.id   a9a8e19d51f566c445eeff2b4788c62d
#
_cell.length_a   1.000
_cell.length_b   1.000
_cell.length_c   1.000
_cell.angle_alpha   90.00
_cell.angle_beta   90.00
_cell.angle_gamma   90.00
#
_symmetry.space_group_name_H-M   'P 1'
#
loop_
_entity.id
_entity.type
_entity.pdbx_description
1 polymer ?
#
loop_
_entity_poly.entity_id
_entity_poly.type
_entity_poly.pdbx_seq_one_letter_code
_entity_poly.pdbx_strand_id
1 'polypeptide(L)'
;MKIAYEALIGATLALVLAAGAFAQTPPTRIRGQIEKVDGDVLTVKARDGTMMNVKLAEKARITAMVKATPADIKTGSFIGVTAMPQADGSQKAIGLHIFMDAQRGVVAEGFRPWDREPGSTMTNANVETKVTGVDGDTITVKYKDGEKKVLVPPNTPVVAFAPGDMGDIKPGAMMIVMAAQKQPDGSFLAPAINVGRAGAAPPM
;
A
#
# COMPACT_ATOMS: atom_id res chain seq x y z
N MET A 1 -13.65 42.55 71.85
CA MET A 1 -12.61 42.26 70.87
C MET A 1 -13.08 41.10 69.99
N LYS A 2 -13.64 41.36 68.79
CA LYS A 2 -14.10 40.34 67.82
C LYS A 2 -13.38 40.65 66.56
N ILE A 3 -12.53 39.73 66.16
CA ILE A 3 -11.79 39.79 64.92
C ILE A 3 -12.66 39.07 63.88
N ALA A 4 -13.10 39.79 62.83
CA ALA A 4 -13.81 39.29 61.70
C ALA A 4 -12.77 38.72 60.69
N TYR A 5 -12.89 37.42 60.29
CA TYR A 5 -12.17 36.83 59.19
C TYR A 5 -13.02 36.96 57.94
N GLU A 6 -12.58 37.76 57.01
CA GLU A 6 -13.13 37.80 55.68
C GLU A 6 -12.47 36.71 54.87
N ALA A 7 -13.26 35.73 54.44
CA ALA A 7 -12.84 34.67 53.53
C ALA A 7 -12.88 35.18 52.10
N LEU A 8 -11.72 35.37 51.48
CA LEU A 8 -11.58 35.61 50.05
C LEU A 8 -11.81 34.28 49.30
N ILE A 9 -12.93 34.18 48.65
CA ILE A 9 -13.20 33.07 47.70
C ILE A 9 -12.58 33.45 46.35
N GLY A 10 -11.38 32.90 46.08
CA GLY A 10 -10.75 32.99 44.79
C GLY A 10 -11.39 31.97 43.80
N ALA A 11 -12.23 32.45 42.91
CA ALA A 11 -12.74 31.63 41.82
C ALA A 11 -11.66 31.44 40.73
N THR A 12 -10.95 30.35 40.79
CA THR A 12 -10.06 29.91 39.71
C THR A 12 -10.89 29.35 38.55
N LEU A 13 -11.06 30.18 37.52
CA LEU A 13 -11.67 29.79 36.25
C LEU A 13 -10.68 28.86 35.51
N ALA A 14 -10.85 27.55 35.66
CA ALA A 14 -10.12 26.56 34.89
C ALA A 14 -10.63 26.57 33.45
N LEU A 15 -9.90 27.26 32.58
CA LEU A 15 -10.13 27.24 31.14
C LEU A 15 -9.69 25.85 30.59
N VAL A 16 -10.63 24.93 30.48
CA VAL A 16 -10.39 23.63 29.84
C VAL A 16 -10.27 23.88 28.32
N LEU A 17 -9.05 24.02 27.85
CA LEU A 17 -8.73 23.92 26.41
C LEU A 17 -9.03 22.49 25.95
N ALA A 18 -10.24 22.26 25.50
CA ALA A 18 -10.58 21.07 24.71
C ALA A 18 -9.82 21.17 23.38
N ALA A 19 -8.57 20.71 23.37
CA ALA A 19 -7.87 20.41 22.13
C ALA A 19 -8.66 19.27 21.46
N GLY A 20 -9.50 19.62 20.51
CA GLY A 20 -10.18 18.64 19.65
C GLY A 20 -9.12 17.80 18.98
N ALA A 21 -8.89 16.60 19.50
CA ALA A 21 -8.15 15.58 18.79
C ALA A 21 -8.93 15.28 17.50
N PHE A 22 -8.54 15.90 16.40
CA PHE A 22 -9.00 15.48 15.09
C PHE A 22 -8.53 14.04 14.91
N ALA A 23 -9.42 13.09 15.16
CA ALA A 23 -9.17 11.69 14.89
C ALA A 23 -8.86 11.60 13.38
N GLN A 24 -7.58 11.46 13.04
CA GLN A 24 -7.18 11.25 11.65
C GLN A 24 -7.81 9.95 11.18
N THR A 25 -8.67 10.06 10.18
CA THR A 25 -9.26 8.88 9.55
C THR A 25 -8.10 7.97 9.09
N PRO A 26 -8.12 6.67 9.41
CA PRO A 26 -7.08 5.76 8.96
C PRO A 26 -6.87 5.87 7.45
N PRO A 27 -5.63 5.82 6.97
CA PRO A 27 -5.36 5.95 5.55
C PRO A 27 -6.06 4.84 4.75
N THR A 28 -6.67 5.24 3.65
CA THR A 28 -7.46 4.36 2.78
C THR A 28 -6.59 3.87 1.62
N ARG A 29 -6.72 2.59 1.28
CA ARG A 29 -6.11 2.04 0.07
C ARG A 29 -7.09 2.19 -1.09
N ILE A 30 -6.63 2.80 -2.19
CA ILE A 30 -7.43 3.00 -3.39
C ILE A 30 -6.80 2.23 -4.54
N ARG A 31 -7.58 1.36 -5.18
CA ARG A 31 -7.23 0.65 -6.41
C ARG A 31 -8.23 0.95 -7.48
N GLY A 32 -7.77 1.26 -8.68
CA GLY A 32 -8.70 1.56 -9.77
C GLY A 32 -7.99 1.88 -11.08
N GLN A 33 -8.78 2.35 -12.01
CA GLN A 33 -8.34 2.87 -13.30
C GLN A 33 -8.46 4.39 -13.30
N ILE A 34 -7.48 5.07 -13.83
CA ILE A 34 -7.53 6.51 -14.05
C ILE A 34 -8.45 6.76 -15.25
N GLU A 35 -9.56 7.45 -15.06
CA GLU A 35 -10.48 7.83 -16.14
C GLU A 35 -10.16 9.21 -16.69
N LYS A 36 -9.73 10.16 -15.83
CA LYS A 36 -9.39 11.52 -16.20
C LYS A 36 -8.20 12.03 -15.38
N VAL A 37 -7.40 12.88 -15.99
CA VAL A 37 -6.32 13.62 -15.33
C VAL A 37 -6.56 15.10 -15.57
N ASP A 38 -6.57 15.89 -14.49
CA ASP A 38 -6.75 17.35 -14.52
C ASP A 38 -5.72 17.98 -13.58
N GLY A 39 -4.55 18.28 -14.12
CA GLY A 39 -3.41 18.70 -13.32
C GLY A 39 -2.98 17.63 -12.30
N ASP A 40 -3.10 17.95 -11.02
CA ASP A 40 -2.81 17.05 -9.90
C ASP A 40 -4.03 16.25 -9.41
N VAL A 41 -5.20 16.43 -10.01
CA VAL A 41 -6.45 15.73 -9.67
C VAL A 41 -6.75 14.62 -10.65
N LEU A 42 -6.88 13.41 -10.13
CA LEU A 42 -7.22 12.20 -10.87
C LEU A 42 -8.66 11.82 -10.58
N THR A 43 -9.47 11.60 -11.62
CA THR A 43 -10.72 10.89 -11.48
C THR A 43 -10.46 9.40 -11.66
N VAL A 44 -10.71 8.61 -10.62
CA VAL A 44 -10.38 7.19 -10.56
C VAL A 44 -11.66 6.39 -10.45
N LYS A 45 -11.82 5.39 -11.30
CA LYS A 45 -12.87 4.38 -11.19
C LYS A 45 -12.35 3.20 -10.38
N ALA A 46 -12.88 3.03 -9.18
CA ALA A 46 -12.55 1.91 -8.30
C ALA A 46 -13.11 0.58 -8.84
N ARG A 47 -12.69 -0.55 -8.27
CA ARG A 47 -13.14 -1.89 -8.70
C ARG A 47 -14.64 -2.13 -8.59
N ASP A 48 -15.28 -1.51 -7.60
CA ASP A 48 -16.74 -1.57 -7.39
C ASP A 48 -17.52 -0.63 -8.31
N GLY A 49 -16.82 0.09 -9.21
CA GLY A 49 -17.40 1.07 -10.11
C GLY A 49 -17.51 2.48 -9.53
N THR A 50 -17.22 2.68 -8.26
CA THR A 50 -17.29 4.00 -7.61
C THR A 50 -16.28 4.97 -8.24
N MET A 51 -16.73 6.19 -8.52
CA MET A 51 -15.87 7.26 -9.00
C MET A 51 -15.32 8.05 -7.81
N MET A 52 -14.01 8.26 -7.80
CA MET A 52 -13.30 8.97 -6.74
C MET A 52 -12.40 10.05 -7.31
N ASN A 53 -12.31 11.19 -6.63
CA ASN A 53 -11.30 12.20 -6.91
C ASN A 53 -10.10 11.99 -5.99
N VAL A 54 -8.94 11.78 -6.60
CA VAL A 54 -7.66 11.58 -5.92
C VAL A 54 -6.73 12.70 -6.32
N LYS A 55 -6.41 13.57 -5.36
CA LYS A 55 -5.45 14.65 -5.56
C LYS A 55 -4.05 14.16 -5.18
N LEU A 56 -3.09 14.37 -6.05
CA LEU A 56 -1.69 14.12 -5.72
C LEU A 56 -1.16 15.25 -4.85
N ALA A 57 -0.40 14.91 -3.81
CA ALA A 57 0.32 15.90 -3.03
C ALA A 57 1.39 16.59 -3.90
N GLU A 58 1.76 17.83 -3.58
CA GLU A 58 2.74 18.62 -4.35
C GLU A 58 4.06 17.87 -4.65
N LYS A 59 4.51 17.03 -3.70
CA LYS A 59 5.70 16.17 -3.82
C LYS A 59 5.35 14.70 -3.81
N ALA A 60 4.22 14.33 -4.42
CA ALA A 60 3.79 12.94 -4.46
C ALA A 60 4.84 12.07 -5.15
N ARG A 61 5.18 10.96 -4.52
CA ARG A 61 6.09 9.98 -5.11
C ARG A 61 5.32 9.13 -6.13
N ILE A 62 5.79 9.12 -7.37
CA ILE A 62 5.23 8.31 -8.45
C ILE A 62 6.16 7.12 -8.68
N THR A 63 5.60 5.91 -8.65
CA THR A 63 6.30 4.67 -8.96
C THR A 63 5.57 4.01 -10.13
N ALA A 64 6.30 3.69 -11.19
CA ALA A 64 5.75 2.91 -12.29
C ALA A 64 5.76 1.42 -11.94
N MET A 65 4.72 0.71 -12.38
CA MET A 65 4.68 -0.74 -12.41
C MET A 65 4.81 -1.19 -13.85
N VAL A 66 5.82 -2.02 -14.14
CA VAL A 66 6.03 -2.61 -15.44
C VAL A 66 5.73 -4.11 -15.39
N LYS A 67 5.26 -4.69 -16.49
CA LYS A 67 5.01 -6.14 -16.57
C LYS A 67 6.30 -6.90 -16.32
N ALA A 68 6.20 -7.94 -15.52
CA ALA A 68 7.27 -8.88 -15.24
C ALA A 68 6.70 -10.31 -15.21
N THR A 69 7.56 -11.27 -15.04
CA THR A 69 7.22 -12.70 -15.01
C THR A 69 7.83 -13.36 -13.77
N PRO A 70 7.39 -14.57 -13.39
CA PRO A 70 8.06 -15.32 -12.33
C PRO A 70 9.57 -15.58 -12.62
N ALA A 71 9.99 -15.61 -13.88
CA ALA A 71 11.40 -15.77 -14.26
C ALA A 71 12.29 -14.58 -13.85
N ASP A 72 11.71 -13.39 -13.67
CA ASP A 72 12.41 -12.18 -13.25
C ASP A 72 12.72 -12.18 -11.74
N ILE A 73 12.04 -13.05 -10.97
CA ILE A 73 12.27 -13.23 -9.54
C ILE A 73 13.50 -14.12 -9.36
N LYS A 74 14.54 -13.61 -8.71
CA LYS A 74 15.82 -14.29 -8.47
C LYS A 74 16.11 -14.32 -6.98
N THR A 75 16.98 -15.24 -6.57
CA THR A 75 17.59 -15.22 -5.23
C THR A 75 18.18 -13.83 -4.97
N GLY A 76 17.93 -13.29 -3.79
CA GLY A 76 18.27 -11.92 -3.42
C GLY A 76 17.28 -10.85 -3.85
N SER A 77 16.28 -11.14 -4.69
CA SER A 77 15.22 -10.16 -5.00
C SER A 77 14.44 -9.77 -3.73
N PHE A 78 14.15 -8.49 -3.56
CA PHE A 78 13.20 -8.01 -2.56
C PHE A 78 11.83 -7.94 -3.21
N ILE A 79 10.85 -8.68 -2.70
CA ILE A 79 9.55 -8.85 -3.33
C ILE A 79 8.40 -8.66 -2.34
N GLY A 80 7.25 -8.28 -2.88
CA GLY A 80 5.97 -8.39 -2.18
C GLY A 80 5.14 -9.52 -2.79
N VAL A 81 4.64 -10.39 -1.94
CA VAL A 81 3.82 -11.55 -2.32
C VAL A 81 2.41 -11.37 -1.77
N THR A 82 1.43 -11.26 -2.65
CA THR A 82 0.03 -11.42 -2.28
C THR A 82 -0.35 -12.88 -2.46
N ALA A 83 -0.83 -13.53 -1.41
CA ALA A 83 -1.04 -14.98 -1.42
C ALA A 83 -2.24 -15.44 -0.60
N MET A 84 -2.67 -16.67 -0.89
CA MET A 84 -3.65 -17.42 -0.09
C MET A 84 -2.93 -18.46 0.75
N PRO A 85 -3.14 -18.48 2.09
CA PRO A 85 -2.60 -19.51 2.96
C PRO A 85 -3.08 -20.91 2.53
N GLN A 86 -2.19 -21.92 2.64
CA GLN A 86 -2.50 -23.30 2.37
C GLN A 86 -2.53 -24.11 3.68
N ALA A 87 -3.18 -25.27 3.66
CA ALA A 87 -3.33 -26.14 4.83
C ALA A 87 -1.98 -26.63 5.40
N ASP A 88 -0.96 -26.75 4.55
CA ASP A 88 0.40 -27.15 4.93
C ASP A 88 1.26 -26.00 5.48
N GLY A 89 0.68 -24.80 5.63
CA GLY A 89 1.37 -23.59 6.09
C GLY A 89 2.11 -22.83 5.01
N SER A 90 2.18 -23.36 3.77
CA SER A 90 2.71 -22.62 2.62
C SER A 90 1.75 -21.52 2.17
N GLN A 91 2.21 -20.69 1.26
CA GLN A 91 1.44 -19.60 0.66
C GLN A 91 1.32 -19.83 -0.84
N LYS A 92 0.12 -19.80 -1.41
CA LYS A 92 -0.09 -19.84 -2.87
C LYS A 92 -0.20 -18.41 -3.39
N ALA A 93 0.77 -17.97 -4.17
CA ALA A 93 0.78 -16.63 -4.73
C ALA A 93 -0.41 -16.39 -5.67
N ILE A 94 -1.07 -15.25 -5.52
CA ILE A 94 -2.10 -14.71 -6.41
C ILE A 94 -1.63 -13.43 -7.10
N GLY A 95 -0.48 -12.90 -6.71
CA GLY A 95 0.17 -11.77 -7.34
C GLY A 95 1.49 -11.44 -6.65
N LEU A 96 2.47 -10.97 -7.44
CA LEU A 96 3.77 -10.57 -6.93
C LEU A 96 4.21 -9.23 -7.49
N HIS A 97 5.02 -8.54 -6.74
CA HIS A 97 5.75 -7.37 -7.23
C HIS A 97 7.20 -7.39 -6.77
N ILE A 98 8.10 -7.01 -7.68
CA ILE A 98 9.53 -6.91 -7.41
C ILE A 98 9.81 -5.44 -7.07
N PHE A 99 10.36 -5.20 -5.89
CA PHE A 99 10.75 -3.87 -5.47
C PHE A 99 12.04 -3.42 -6.15
N MET A 100 12.21 -2.11 -6.28
CA MET A 100 13.52 -1.52 -6.62
C MET A 100 14.49 -1.69 -5.44
N ASP A 101 15.77 -1.82 -5.72
CA ASP A 101 16.79 -1.94 -4.66
C ASP A 101 16.76 -0.74 -3.68
N ALA A 102 16.47 0.46 -4.17
CA ALA A 102 16.30 1.65 -3.34
C ALA A 102 15.11 1.59 -2.35
N GLN A 103 14.21 0.63 -2.51
CA GLN A 103 13.08 0.43 -1.59
C GLN A 103 13.41 -0.56 -0.46
N ARG A 104 14.54 -1.26 -0.57
CA ARG A 104 15.06 -2.15 0.47
C ARG A 104 15.42 -1.34 1.72
N GLY A 105 14.94 -1.79 2.88
CA GLY A 105 15.09 -1.05 4.14
C GLY A 105 14.15 0.17 4.31
N VAL A 106 13.47 0.60 3.24
CA VAL A 106 12.45 1.67 3.28
C VAL A 106 11.05 1.09 3.38
N VAL A 107 10.76 0.06 2.58
CA VAL A 107 9.51 -0.68 2.67
C VAL A 107 9.61 -1.69 3.81
N ALA A 108 8.62 -1.66 4.71
CA ALA A 108 8.60 -2.57 5.85
C ALA A 108 8.49 -4.03 5.37
N GLU A 109 9.42 -4.85 5.83
CA GLU A 109 9.37 -6.31 5.72
C GLU A 109 8.31 -6.88 6.65
N GLY A 110 7.82 -8.08 6.34
CA GLY A 110 6.92 -8.80 7.23
C GLY A 110 5.76 -9.48 6.53
N PHE A 111 5.02 -10.23 7.33
CA PHE A 111 3.83 -10.97 6.96
C PHE A 111 2.60 -10.36 7.66
N ARG A 112 1.51 -10.14 6.91
CA ARG A 112 0.29 -9.50 7.45
C ARG A 112 -0.95 -9.86 6.63
N PRO A 113 -2.16 -9.79 7.23
CA PRO A 113 -3.41 -9.85 6.48
C PRO A 113 -3.46 -8.81 5.37
N TRP A 114 -4.16 -9.14 4.29
CA TRP A 114 -4.28 -8.28 3.12
C TRP A 114 -5.73 -8.24 2.61
N ASP A 115 -6.05 -7.20 1.86
CA ASP A 115 -7.42 -6.90 1.39
C ASP A 115 -7.62 -7.15 -0.11
N ARG A 116 -6.75 -7.97 -0.73
CA ARG A 116 -6.89 -8.32 -2.15
C ARG A 116 -8.09 -9.23 -2.39
N GLU A 117 -8.22 -10.23 -1.55
CA GLU A 117 -9.31 -11.20 -1.46
C GLU A 117 -9.52 -11.60 0.02
N PRO A 118 -10.71 -12.06 0.43
CA PRO A 118 -10.93 -12.55 1.78
C PRO A 118 -9.90 -13.62 2.17
N GLY A 119 -9.24 -13.43 3.31
CA GLY A 119 -8.20 -14.34 3.80
C GLY A 119 -6.83 -14.22 3.14
N SER A 120 -6.68 -13.30 2.17
CA SER A 120 -5.38 -13.09 1.54
C SER A 120 -4.38 -12.43 2.49
N THR A 121 -3.11 -12.64 2.19
CA THR A 121 -1.97 -12.14 2.96
C THR A 121 -1.01 -11.37 2.06
N MET A 122 -0.20 -10.49 2.67
CA MET A 122 0.92 -9.81 2.04
C MET A 122 2.20 -10.13 2.79
N THR A 123 3.21 -10.57 2.05
CA THR A 123 4.57 -10.77 2.57
C THR A 123 5.54 -9.91 1.80
N ASN A 124 6.22 -8.97 2.47
CA ASN A 124 7.35 -8.24 1.91
C ASN A 124 8.62 -8.87 2.47
N ALA A 125 9.46 -9.43 1.61
CA ALA A 125 10.57 -10.28 2.03
C ALA A 125 11.66 -10.40 0.96
N ASN A 126 12.81 -10.90 1.37
CA ASN A 126 13.91 -11.26 0.48
C ASN A 126 13.75 -12.71 0.02
N VAL A 127 14.02 -12.98 -1.25
CA VAL A 127 14.04 -14.33 -1.79
C VAL A 127 15.34 -15.02 -1.39
N GLU A 128 15.25 -16.04 -0.55
CA GLU A 128 16.41 -16.87 -0.12
C GLU A 128 16.71 -17.96 -1.15
N THR A 129 15.69 -18.67 -1.57
CA THR A 129 15.82 -19.74 -2.55
C THR A 129 14.69 -19.72 -3.56
N LYS A 130 14.99 -20.23 -4.76
CA LYS A 130 14.00 -20.45 -5.81
C LYS A 130 14.26 -21.81 -6.46
N VAL A 131 13.22 -22.64 -6.53
CA VAL A 131 13.22 -23.93 -7.20
C VAL A 131 12.15 -23.89 -8.30
N THR A 132 12.58 -24.03 -9.54
CA THR A 132 11.68 -24.07 -10.70
C THR A 132 11.15 -25.47 -10.89
N GLY A 133 9.82 -25.61 -10.96
CA GLY A 133 9.11 -26.86 -11.20
C GLY A 133 8.16 -26.77 -12.39
N VAL A 134 7.65 -27.92 -12.82
CA VAL A 134 6.72 -28.01 -13.96
C VAL A 134 5.40 -27.28 -13.66
N ASP A 135 4.94 -27.37 -12.42
CA ASP A 135 3.68 -26.74 -11.95
C ASP A 135 3.87 -25.31 -11.42
N GLY A 136 5.03 -24.72 -11.66
CA GLY A 136 5.42 -23.39 -11.21
C GLY A 136 6.64 -23.40 -10.29
N ASP A 137 7.03 -22.21 -9.86
CA ASP A 137 8.16 -22.02 -8.97
C ASP A 137 7.76 -22.21 -7.50
N THR A 138 8.68 -22.74 -6.73
CA THR A 138 8.63 -22.67 -5.25
C THR A 138 9.73 -21.75 -4.78
N ILE A 139 9.37 -20.70 -4.04
CA ILE A 139 10.34 -19.76 -3.46
C ILE A 139 10.25 -19.80 -1.94
N THR A 140 11.38 -19.68 -1.27
CA THR A 140 11.45 -19.38 0.16
C THR A 140 11.77 -17.91 0.32
N VAL A 141 10.95 -17.19 1.03
CA VAL A 141 11.12 -15.76 1.30
C VAL A 141 11.36 -15.54 2.79
N LYS A 142 12.36 -14.73 3.11
CA LYS A 142 12.77 -14.41 4.48
C LYS A 142 12.59 -12.94 4.78
N TYR A 143 12.03 -12.66 5.93
CA TYR A 143 11.84 -11.33 6.50
C TYR A 143 12.30 -11.33 7.96
N LYS A 144 12.37 -10.16 8.59
CA LYS A 144 12.95 -9.97 9.93
C LYS A 144 12.48 -11.01 10.96
N ASP A 145 11.20 -11.36 10.98
CA ASP A 145 10.58 -12.15 12.05
C ASP A 145 10.19 -13.58 11.59
N GLY A 146 10.69 -14.03 10.42
CA GLY A 146 10.38 -15.37 9.93
C GLY A 146 10.60 -15.60 8.45
N GLU A 147 10.09 -16.72 7.99
CA GLU A 147 10.15 -17.12 6.58
C GLU A 147 8.81 -17.71 6.12
N LYS A 148 8.61 -17.75 4.81
CA LYS A 148 7.45 -18.41 4.17
C LYS A 148 7.89 -19.16 2.93
N LYS A 149 7.35 -20.37 2.77
CA LYS A 149 7.37 -21.08 1.51
C LYS A 149 6.22 -20.59 0.63
N VAL A 150 6.52 -20.18 -0.57
CA VAL A 150 5.54 -19.63 -1.52
C VAL A 150 5.53 -20.46 -2.79
N LEU A 151 4.37 -20.97 -3.14
CA LEU A 151 4.11 -21.59 -4.43
C LEU A 151 3.71 -20.49 -5.42
N VAL A 152 4.40 -20.39 -6.54
CA VAL A 152 4.16 -19.39 -7.58
C VAL A 152 3.69 -20.10 -8.85
N PRO A 153 2.38 -20.24 -9.06
CA PRO A 153 1.84 -20.84 -10.30
C PRO A 153 2.35 -20.13 -11.56
N PRO A 154 2.46 -20.80 -12.70
CA PRO A 154 3.05 -20.24 -13.94
C PRO A 154 2.39 -18.94 -14.40
N ASN A 155 1.09 -18.81 -14.22
CA ASN A 155 0.29 -17.65 -14.65
C ASN A 155 0.10 -16.59 -13.57
N THR A 156 0.87 -16.65 -12.48
CA THR A 156 0.78 -15.64 -11.43
C THR A 156 1.17 -14.27 -11.97
N PRO A 157 0.32 -13.24 -11.83
CA PRO A 157 0.65 -11.88 -12.25
C PRO A 157 1.85 -11.34 -11.50
N VAL A 158 2.85 -10.85 -12.22
CA VAL A 158 4.05 -10.23 -11.64
C VAL A 158 4.24 -8.86 -12.27
N VAL A 159 4.59 -7.87 -11.43
CA VAL A 159 5.08 -6.57 -11.89
C VAL A 159 6.42 -6.26 -11.23
N ALA A 160 7.24 -5.46 -11.87
CA ALA A 160 8.40 -4.85 -11.25
C ALA A 160 8.16 -3.36 -11.04
N PHE A 161 8.64 -2.82 -9.93
CA PHE A 161 8.62 -1.38 -9.70
C PHE A 161 9.80 -0.72 -10.41
N ALA A 162 9.53 0.45 -10.97
CA ALA A 162 10.51 1.29 -11.65
C ALA A 162 10.27 2.76 -11.27
N PRO A 163 11.25 3.65 -11.44
CA PRO A 163 11.03 5.08 -11.32
C PRO A 163 9.89 5.52 -12.24
N GLY A 164 8.96 6.28 -11.69
CA GLY A 164 7.82 6.83 -12.42
C GLY A 164 7.82 8.35 -12.42
N ASP A 165 7.06 8.93 -13.32
CA ASP A 165 6.84 10.36 -13.43
C ASP A 165 5.39 10.69 -13.82
N MET A 166 5.08 11.98 -14.00
CA MET A 166 3.75 12.44 -14.38
C MET A 166 3.29 11.90 -15.75
N GLY A 167 4.21 11.55 -16.64
CA GLY A 167 3.90 10.96 -17.94
C GLY A 167 3.32 9.53 -17.85
N ASP A 168 3.52 8.85 -16.73
CA ASP A 168 2.89 7.54 -16.48
C ASP A 168 1.42 7.70 -16.05
N ILE A 169 1.05 8.86 -15.51
CA ILE A 169 -0.30 9.16 -15.02
C ILE A 169 -1.16 9.62 -16.20
N LYS A 170 -1.95 8.70 -16.73
CA LYS A 170 -2.79 8.96 -17.91
C LYS A 170 -4.08 8.16 -17.88
N PRO A 171 -5.13 8.62 -18.55
CA PRO A 171 -6.36 7.85 -18.71
C PRO A 171 -6.10 6.42 -19.19
N GLY A 172 -6.83 5.46 -18.62
CA GLY A 172 -6.67 4.03 -18.88
C GLY A 172 -5.60 3.33 -18.03
N ALA A 173 -4.70 4.04 -17.38
CA ALA A 173 -3.69 3.42 -16.52
C ALA A 173 -4.33 2.86 -15.23
N MET A 174 -3.95 1.64 -14.88
CA MET A 174 -4.31 1.03 -13.59
C MET A 174 -3.41 1.58 -12.49
N MET A 175 -3.95 1.82 -11.29
CA MET A 175 -3.20 2.43 -10.21
C MET A 175 -3.53 1.87 -8.84
N ILE A 176 -2.64 2.10 -7.89
CA ILE A 176 -2.88 1.90 -6.47
C ILE A 176 -2.25 3.02 -5.64
N VAL A 177 -3.04 3.59 -4.74
CA VAL A 177 -2.57 4.42 -3.62
C VAL A 177 -2.66 3.60 -2.35
N MET A 178 -1.55 3.45 -1.64
CA MET A 178 -1.47 2.61 -0.43
C MET A 178 -2.01 3.31 0.81
N ALA A 179 -1.92 4.64 0.85
CA ALA A 179 -2.24 5.44 2.03
C ALA A 179 -2.87 6.79 1.63
N ALA A 180 -4.03 6.74 0.99
CA ALA A 180 -4.81 7.94 0.69
C ALA A 180 -5.46 8.50 1.96
N GLN A 181 -5.43 9.81 2.11
CA GLN A 181 -6.05 10.54 3.21
C GLN A 181 -7.38 11.13 2.73
N LYS A 182 -8.50 10.71 3.33
CA LYS A 182 -9.81 11.27 3.01
C LYS A 182 -9.88 12.71 3.46
N GLN A 183 -10.34 13.58 2.58
CA GLN A 183 -10.51 15.02 2.83
C GLN A 183 -11.95 15.36 3.23
N PRO A 184 -12.18 16.51 3.88
CA PRO A 184 -13.52 16.95 4.28
C PRO A 184 -14.52 17.09 3.11
N ASP A 185 -14.02 17.40 1.91
CA ASP A 185 -14.82 17.53 0.67
C ASP A 185 -15.15 16.18 0.03
N GLY A 186 -14.74 15.05 0.64
CA GLY A 186 -14.95 13.70 0.15
C GLY A 186 -13.88 13.22 -0.84
N SER A 187 -12.96 14.08 -1.28
CA SER A 187 -11.80 13.69 -2.09
C SER A 187 -10.73 12.95 -1.27
N PHE A 188 -9.68 12.49 -1.93
CA PHE A 188 -8.55 11.84 -1.30
C PHE A 188 -7.24 12.53 -1.67
N LEU A 189 -6.36 12.73 -0.69
CA LEU A 189 -5.00 13.20 -0.90
C LEU A 189 -4.04 12.01 -0.93
N ALA A 190 -3.26 11.89 -2.01
CA ALA A 190 -2.30 10.82 -2.22
C ALA A 190 -0.85 11.33 -2.09
N PRO A 191 -0.10 10.96 -1.05
CA PRO A 191 1.32 11.29 -0.92
C PRO A 191 2.22 10.44 -1.82
N ALA A 192 1.71 9.32 -2.32
CA ALA A 192 2.39 8.45 -3.28
C ALA A 192 1.37 7.66 -4.09
N ILE A 193 1.73 7.35 -5.33
CA ILE A 193 0.94 6.53 -6.25
C ILE A 193 1.84 5.53 -6.97
N ASN A 194 1.36 4.29 -7.11
CA ASN A 194 1.95 3.33 -8.03
C ASN A 194 1.02 3.20 -9.23
N VAL A 195 1.55 3.40 -10.44
CA VAL A 195 0.78 3.44 -11.67
C VAL A 195 1.31 2.46 -12.70
N GLY A 196 0.41 1.76 -13.38
CA GLY A 196 0.74 0.78 -14.39
C GLY A 196 1.20 1.41 -15.70
N ARG A 197 2.42 1.08 -16.13
CA ARG A 197 2.98 1.45 -17.43
C ARG A 197 2.66 0.36 -18.46
N ALA A 198 2.30 0.74 -19.66
CA ALA A 198 2.02 -0.17 -20.78
C ALA A 198 1.03 -1.32 -20.44
N GLY A 199 -0.06 -0.95 -19.73
CA GLY A 199 -1.11 -1.91 -19.38
C GLY A 199 -0.75 -2.87 -18.24
N ALA A 200 0.29 -2.60 -17.47
CA ALA A 200 0.53 -3.30 -16.21
C ALA A 200 -0.56 -2.93 -15.19
N ALA A 201 -0.97 -3.86 -14.33
CA ALA A 201 -1.94 -3.64 -13.29
C ALA A 201 -1.38 -4.06 -11.93
N PRO A 202 -1.77 -3.38 -10.83
CA PRO A 202 -1.35 -3.78 -9.49
C PRO A 202 -1.83 -5.23 -9.20
N PRO A 203 -0.95 -6.18 -8.93
CA PRO A 203 -1.33 -7.55 -8.59
C PRO A 203 -1.67 -7.72 -7.11
N MET A 204 -1.52 -6.66 -6.32
CA MET A 204 -1.68 -6.61 -4.88
C MET A 204 -2.97 -5.90 -4.43
#